data_7622ef0b5e3a78fcee79f344b8dec3f9
#
_entry.id   7622ef0b5e3a78fcee79f344b8dec3f9
#
_cell.length_a   1.000
_cell.length_b   1.000
_cell.length_c   1.000
_cell.angle_alpha   90.00
_cell.angle_beta   90.00
_cell.angle_gamma   90.00
#
_symmetry.space_group_name_H-M   'P 1'
#
loop_
_entity.id
_entity.type
_entity.pdbx_description
1 polymer ?
#
loop_
_entity_poly.entity_id
_entity_poly.type
_entity_poly.pdbx_seq_one_letter_code
_entity_poly.pdbx_strand_id
1 'polypeptide(L)'
;MVQNSCWLSKSHKVKAFTLLESLIALIVISGSLLLFQAMSQLLISEVRYQQQSEQKEWLLFVDQLEAELDRSQFEKVEGNRIYVKQDGKDISIGKSKSDDFRKTDASGRGYQPMVYGLKSTQITEDNQVVRFRFQFQKGLEREFIYRVEKEKS
;
A
#
# COMPACT_ATOMS: atom_id res chain seq x y z
N MET A 1 8.73 56.03 68.43
CA MET A 1 7.58 55.30 67.87
C MET A 1 8.15 54.37 66.81
N VAL A 2 8.39 53.08 67.18
CA VAL A 2 8.94 52.07 66.25
C VAL A 2 7.84 51.08 65.93
N GLN A 3 7.38 51.07 64.66
CA GLN A 3 6.39 50.13 64.18
C GLN A 3 7.12 48.83 63.80
N ASN A 4 6.90 47.78 64.58
CA ASN A 4 7.31 46.43 64.25
C ASN A 4 6.28 45.85 63.25
N SER A 5 6.64 45.77 61.98
CA SER A 5 5.86 45.02 60.98
C SER A 5 6.26 43.56 61.09
N CYS A 6 5.33 42.78 61.66
CA CYS A 6 5.43 41.30 61.74
C CYS A 6 5.14 40.68 60.38
N TRP A 7 6.17 40.19 59.71
CA TRP A 7 6.00 39.39 58.47
C TRP A 7 5.50 37.98 58.84
N LEU A 8 4.20 37.76 58.69
CA LEU A 8 3.62 36.43 58.76
C LEU A 8 4.06 35.61 57.54
N SER A 9 5.11 34.81 57.73
CA SER A 9 5.50 33.79 56.78
C SER A 9 4.41 32.74 56.67
N LYS A 10 3.70 32.76 55.54
CA LYS A 10 2.69 31.75 55.21
C LYS A 10 3.41 30.44 54.88
N SER A 11 3.55 29.57 55.88
CA SER A 11 4.10 28.25 55.72
C SER A 11 3.21 27.44 54.78
N HIS A 12 3.64 27.28 53.54
CA HIS A 12 3.06 26.29 52.61
C HIS A 12 3.42 24.90 53.12
N LYS A 13 2.47 24.22 53.74
CA LYS A 13 2.59 22.82 54.12
C LYS A 13 2.64 22.01 52.81
N VAL A 14 3.82 21.65 52.36
CA VAL A 14 4.03 20.66 51.30
C VAL A 14 3.55 19.34 51.91
N LYS A 15 2.44 18.80 51.40
CA LYS A 15 1.98 17.45 51.81
C LYS A 15 3.05 16.48 51.38
N ALA A 16 3.66 15.78 52.34
CA ALA A 16 4.58 14.69 52.02
C ALA A 16 3.80 13.58 51.32
N PHE A 17 4.31 13.14 50.18
CA PHE A 17 3.78 12.01 49.45
C PHE A 17 3.86 10.75 50.33
N THR A 18 2.77 10.04 50.52
CA THR A 18 2.78 8.81 51.32
C THR A 18 3.40 7.68 50.50
N LEU A 19 4.06 6.75 51.16
CA LEU A 19 4.71 5.59 50.54
C LEU A 19 3.64 4.74 49.75
N LEU A 20 2.43 4.67 50.25
CA LEU A 20 1.31 4.03 49.61
C LEU A 20 0.93 4.71 48.29
N GLU A 21 0.88 6.02 48.25
CA GLU A 21 0.53 6.83 47.10
C GLU A 21 1.58 6.66 45.97
N SER A 22 2.86 6.59 46.35
CA SER A 22 3.98 6.28 45.44
C SER A 22 3.84 4.87 44.85
N LEU A 23 3.46 3.89 45.66
CA LEU A 23 3.26 2.51 45.23
C LEU A 23 2.10 2.39 44.20
N ILE A 24 0.98 3.03 44.52
CA ILE A 24 -0.18 3.07 43.58
C ILE A 24 0.21 3.75 42.26
N ALA A 25 0.91 4.88 42.34
CA ALA A 25 1.37 5.58 41.12
C ALA A 25 2.28 4.70 40.25
N LEU A 26 3.19 3.94 40.84
CA LEU A 26 4.08 3.02 40.14
C LEU A 26 3.30 1.87 39.48
N ILE A 27 2.27 1.31 40.15
CA ILE A 27 1.43 0.26 39.58
C ILE A 27 0.66 0.79 38.36
N VAL A 28 0.08 1.97 38.48
CA VAL A 28 -0.69 2.59 37.38
C VAL A 28 0.22 2.89 36.18
N ILE A 29 1.38 3.47 36.41
CA ILE A 29 2.35 3.76 35.35
C ILE A 29 2.82 2.47 34.67
N SER A 30 3.21 1.46 35.46
CA SER A 30 3.67 0.17 34.94
C SER A 30 2.58 -0.53 34.12
N GLY A 31 1.35 -0.54 34.60
CA GLY A 31 0.20 -1.10 33.88
C GLY A 31 -0.09 -0.36 32.59
N SER A 32 -0.02 0.95 32.58
CA SER A 32 -0.20 1.78 31.38
C SER A 32 0.86 1.50 30.33
N LEU A 33 2.12 1.34 30.72
CA LEU A 33 3.23 1.00 29.82
C LEU A 33 3.04 -0.39 29.19
N LEU A 34 2.61 -1.37 29.97
CA LEU A 34 2.33 -2.71 29.44
C LEU A 34 1.18 -2.71 28.42
N LEU A 35 0.11 -1.98 28.68
CA LEU A 35 -0.99 -1.83 27.75
C LEU A 35 -0.55 -1.14 26.46
N PHE A 36 0.22 -0.06 26.56
CA PHE A 36 0.77 0.64 25.42
C PHE A 36 1.66 -0.26 24.56
N GLN A 37 2.53 -1.05 25.20
CA GLN A 37 3.38 -2.02 24.51
C GLN A 37 2.56 -3.08 23.76
N ALA A 38 1.53 -3.63 24.41
CA ALA A 38 0.65 -4.63 23.78
C ALA A 38 -0.07 -4.06 22.56
N MET A 39 -0.64 -2.86 22.66
CA MET A 39 -1.28 -2.17 21.54
C MET A 39 -0.31 -1.89 20.39
N SER A 40 0.90 -1.45 20.70
CA SER A 40 1.93 -1.18 19.69
C SER A 40 2.32 -2.45 18.93
N GLN A 41 2.45 -3.59 19.61
CA GLN A 41 2.73 -4.87 18.96
C GLN A 41 1.61 -5.32 18.02
N LEU A 42 0.35 -5.14 18.42
CA LEU A 42 -0.81 -5.45 17.57
C LEU A 42 -0.81 -4.60 16.29
N LEU A 43 -0.57 -3.30 16.39
CA LEU A 43 -0.50 -2.41 15.23
C LEU A 43 0.62 -2.80 14.28
N ILE A 44 1.80 -3.12 14.79
CA ILE A 44 2.95 -3.55 13.96
C ILE A 44 2.62 -4.87 13.24
N SER A 45 1.97 -5.81 13.91
CA SER A 45 1.60 -7.10 13.30
C SER A 45 0.58 -6.91 12.18
N GLU A 46 -0.40 -6.04 12.37
CA GLU A 46 -1.42 -5.72 11.35
C GLU A 46 -0.79 -5.08 10.10
N VAL A 47 0.09 -4.10 10.29
CA VAL A 47 0.81 -3.46 9.18
C VAL A 47 1.64 -4.46 8.39
N ARG A 48 2.35 -5.36 9.07
CA ARG A 48 3.13 -6.44 8.42
C ARG A 48 2.24 -7.39 7.62
N TYR A 49 1.10 -7.77 8.18
CA TYR A 49 0.15 -8.65 7.50
C TYR A 49 -0.40 -8.00 6.22
N GLN A 50 -0.78 -6.73 6.28
CA GLN A 50 -1.25 -5.98 5.11
C GLN A 50 -0.17 -5.88 4.01
N GLN A 51 1.07 -5.56 4.37
CA GLN A 51 2.18 -5.50 3.42
C GLN A 51 2.45 -6.84 2.74
N GLN A 52 2.38 -7.96 3.48
CA GLN A 52 2.53 -9.29 2.91
C GLN A 52 1.39 -9.65 1.96
N SER A 53 0.17 -9.26 2.27
CA SER A 53 -1.00 -9.48 1.42
C SER A 53 -0.87 -8.72 0.10
N GLU A 54 -0.54 -7.43 0.15
CA GLU A 54 -0.32 -6.61 -1.05
C GLU A 54 0.82 -7.13 -1.94
N GLN A 55 1.89 -7.65 -1.31
CA GLN A 55 2.98 -8.26 -2.06
C GLN A 55 2.56 -9.55 -2.76
N LYS A 56 1.77 -10.40 -2.11
CA LYS A 56 1.23 -11.63 -2.71
C LYS A 56 0.29 -11.32 -3.87
N GLU A 57 -0.62 -10.37 -3.69
CA GLU A 57 -1.54 -9.93 -4.75
C GLU A 57 -0.78 -9.40 -5.97
N TRP A 58 0.27 -8.62 -5.74
CA TRP A 58 1.14 -8.14 -6.81
C TRP A 58 1.82 -9.27 -7.57
N LEU A 59 2.41 -10.25 -6.87
CA LEU A 59 3.09 -11.38 -7.50
C LEU A 59 2.13 -12.24 -8.31
N LEU A 60 0.96 -12.55 -7.77
CA LEU A 60 -0.08 -13.30 -8.50
C LEU A 60 -0.54 -12.56 -9.76
N PHE A 61 -0.70 -11.24 -9.66
CA PHE A 61 -1.05 -10.41 -10.81
C PHE A 61 0.05 -10.44 -11.88
N VAL A 62 1.33 -10.31 -11.49
CA VAL A 62 2.47 -10.35 -12.42
C VAL A 62 2.54 -11.71 -13.11
N ASP A 63 2.46 -12.82 -12.36
CA ASP A 63 2.44 -14.17 -12.94
C ASP A 63 1.28 -14.36 -13.94
N GLN A 64 0.10 -13.86 -13.59
CA GLN A 64 -1.05 -13.92 -14.50
C GLN A 64 -0.85 -13.07 -15.75
N LEU A 65 -0.31 -11.85 -15.61
CA LEU A 65 -0.06 -10.96 -16.74
C LEU A 65 1.01 -11.54 -17.66
N GLU A 66 2.10 -12.05 -17.12
CA GLU A 66 3.18 -12.71 -17.85
C GLU A 66 2.65 -13.92 -18.63
N ALA A 67 1.89 -14.82 -17.97
CA ALA A 67 1.28 -15.97 -18.62
C ALA A 67 0.29 -15.60 -19.74
N GLU A 68 -0.42 -14.46 -19.63
CA GLU A 68 -1.27 -13.97 -20.72
C GLU A 68 -0.44 -13.43 -21.89
N LEU A 69 0.66 -12.73 -21.62
CA LEU A 69 1.54 -12.18 -22.65
C LEU A 69 2.33 -13.27 -23.36
N ASP A 70 2.83 -14.28 -22.64
CA ASP A 70 3.63 -15.39 -23.20
C ASP A 70 2.88 -16.24 -24.22
N ARG A 71 1.55 -16.39 -24.07
CA ARG A 71 0.70 -17.12 -25.04
C ARG A 71 0.07 -16.22 -26.09
N SER A 72 0.53 -14.98 -26.18
CA SER A 72 -0.01 -14.00 -27.11
C SER A 72 1.07 -13.48 -28.05
N GLN A 73 0.69 -13.15 -29.26
CA GLN A 73 1.54 -12.41 -30.21
C GLN A 73 1.36 -10.91 -29.96
N PHE A 74 2.44 -10.21 -29.73
CA PHE A 74 2.42 -8.78 -29.52
C PHE A 74 2.07 -8.03 -30.82
N GLU A 75 1.18 -7.06 -30.75
CA GLU A 75 0.83 -6.20 -31.87
C GLU A 75 1.32 -4.76 -31.66
N LYS A 76 0.82 -4.08 -30.62
CA LYS A 76 1.13 -2.67 -30.34
C LYS A 76 0.78 -2.25 -28.91
N VAL A 77 1.32 -1.11 -28.51
CA VAL A 77 0.85 -0.33 -27.37
C VAL A 77 0.20 0.95 -27.87
N GLU A 78 -1.05 1.20 -27.54
CA GLU A 78 -1.80 2.37 -27.92
C GLU A 78 -2.83 2.75 -26.86
N GLY A 79 -3.04 4.05 -26.61
CA GLY A 79 -4.04 4.52 -25.66
C GLY A 79 -3.87 3.98 -24.24
N ASN A 80 -2.62 3.75 -23.82
CA ASN A 80 -2.28 3.18 -22.52
C ASN A 80 -2.82 1.76 -22.29
N ARG A 81 -2.89 0.99 -23.38
CA ARG A 81 -3.28 -0.42 -23.44
C ARG A 81 -2.28 -1.18 -24.30
N ILE A 82 -2.09 -2.46 -24.00
CA ILE A 82 -1.36 -3.38 -24.88
C ILE A 82 -2.38 -4.17 -25.72
N TYR A 83 -2.11 -4.29 -26.99
CA TYR A 83 -2.88 -5.08 -27.95
C TYR A 83 -2.07 -6.29 -28.34
N VAL A 84 -2.69 -7.45 -28.25
CA VAL A 84 -2.07 -8.74 -28.52
C VAL A 84 -3.05 -9.65 -29.26
N LYS A 85 -2.54 -10.61 -29.99
CA LYS A 85 -3.33 -11.64 -30.64
C LYS A 85 -3.20 -12.97 -29.91
N GLN A 86 -4.30 -13.58 -29.56
CA GLN A 86 -4.35 -14.85 -28.84
C GLN A 86 -5.40 -15.76 -29.50
N ASP A 87 -4.99 -16.94 -29.93
CA ASP A 87 -5.86 -17.91 -30.63
C ASP A 87 -6.65 -17.28 -31.80
N GLY A 88 -5.99 -16.40 -32.56
CA GLY A 88 -6.61 -15.70 -33.70
C GLY A 88 -7.59 -14.58 -33.32
N LYS A 89 -7.71 -14.24 -32.03
CA LYS A 89 -8.56 -13.16 -31.51
C LYS A 89 -7.71 -11.98 -31.08
N ASP A 90 -8.18 -10.78 -31.42
CA ASP A 90 -7.53 -9.53 -30.99
C ASP A 90 -7.97 -9.21 -29.56
N ILE A 91 -7.00 -9.10 -28.68
CA ILE A 91 -7.16 -8.88 -27.23
C ILE A 91 -6.53 -7.55 -26.84
N SER A 92 -7.17 -6.87 -25.93
CA SER A 92 -6.67 -5.63 -25.33
C SER A 92 -6.56 -5.77 -23.82
N ILE A 93 -5.38 -5.46 -23.27
CA ILE A 93 -5.15 -5.51 -21.83
C ILE A 93 -4.77 -4.11 -21.35
N GLY A 94 -5.42 -3.64 -20.30
CA GLY A 94 -5.17 -2.31 -19.77
C GLY A 94 -6.12 -1.92 -18.66
N LYS A 95 -5.91 -0.72 -18.09
CA LYS A 95 -6.78 -0.18 -17.04
C LYS A 95 -8.15 0.16 -17.63
N SER A 96 -9.19 -0.19 -16.91
CA SER A 96 -10.56 0.19 -17.23
C SER A 96 -10.84 1.66 -16.85
N LYS A 97 -12.06 2.11 -17.11
CA LYS A 97 -12.55 3.40 -16.57
C LYS A 97 -12.72 3.37 -15.04
N SER A 98 -12.91 2.17 -14.48
CA SER A 98 -12.90 1.92 -13.03
C SER A 98 -11.47 1.81 -12.50
N ASP A 99 -11.28 1.09 -11.43
CA ASP A 99 -10.02 0.92 -10.72
C ASP A 99 -9.32 -0.43 -10.96
N ASP A 100 -9.77 -1.16 -11.97
CA ASP A 100 -9.22 -2.48 -12.29
C ASP A 100 -8.39 -2.49 -13.58
N PHE A 101 -7.43 -3.40 -13.63
CA PHE A 101 -6.71 -3.79 -14.84
C PHE A 101 -7.30 -5.08 -15.37
N ARG A 102 -7.65 -5.11 -16.65
CA ARG A 102 -8.42 -6.21 -17.23
C ARG A 102 -8.01 -6.55 -18.64
N LYS A 103 -8.31 -7.78 -19.01
CA LYS A 103 -8.31 -8.28 -20.38
C LYS A 103 -9.70 -8.13 -20.97
N THR A 104 -9.77 -7.65 -22.22
CA THR A 104 -11.00 -7.49 -23.02
C THR A 104 -10.72 -7.92 -24.45
N ASP A 105 -11.73 -8.04 -25.29
CA ASP A 105 -11.52 -8.07 -26.75
C ASP A 105 -11.03 -6.69 -27.25
N ALA A 106 -10.58 -6.60 -28.50
CA ALA A 106 -10.09 -5.34 -29.07
C ALA A 106 -11.16 -4.24 -29.12
N SER A 107 -12.44 -4.58 -29.10
CA SER A 107 -13.57 -3.63 -29.03
C SER A 107 -13.88 -3.16 -27.62
N GLY A 108 -13.15 -3.65 -26.60
CA GLY A 108 -13.34 -3.32 -25.20
C GLY A 108 -14.46 -4.11 -24.50
N ARG A 109 -15.03 -5.12 -25.16
CA ARG A 109 -16.02 -6.04 -24.59
C ARG A 109 -15.34 -7.18 -23.86
N GLY A 110 -16.08 -7.82 -22.97
CA GLY A 110 -15.54 -8.86 -22.08
C GLY A 110 -15.02 -8.27 -20.78
N TYR A 111 -14.99 -9.11 -19.75
CA TYR A 111 -14.60 -8.71 -18.42
C TYR A 111 -13.80 -9.81 -17.74
N GLN A 112 -12.48 -9.69 -17.78
CA GLN A 112 -11.57 -10.55 -17.05
C GLN A 112 -10.64 -9.65 -16.24
N PRO A 113 -11.00 -9.29 -15.02
CA PRO A 113 -10.16 -8.48 -14.15
C PRO A 113 -8.96 -9.29 -13.68
N MET A 114 -7.82 -8.63 -13.58
CA MET A 114 -6.54 -9.21 -13.13
C MET A 114 -6.09 -8.63 -11.81
N VAL A 115 -6.27 -7.30 -11.61
CA VAL A 115 -5.99 -6.61 -10.35
C VAL A 115 -6.91 -5.40 -10.19
N TYR A 116 -7.20 -5.06 -8.93
CA TYR A 116 -8.05 -3.93 -8.53
C TYR A 116 -7.26 -2.86 -7.77
N GLY A 117 -7.92 -1.75 -7.47
CA GLY A 117 -7.37 -0.67 -6.65
C GLY A 117 -6.37 0.22 -7.38
N LEU A 118 -6.42 0.28 -8.71
CA LEU A 118 -5.54 1.11 -9.52
C LEU A 118 -6.06 2.54 -9.64
N LYS A 119 -5.22 3.49 -9.30
CA LYS A 119 -5.42 4.92 -9.58
C LYS A 119 -5.10 5.22 -11.05
N SER A 120 -3.94 4.81 -11.51
CA SER A 120 -3.48 5.01 -12.87
C SER A 120 -2.54 3.91 -13.33
N THR A 121 -2.40 3.75 -14.65
CA THR A 121 -1.37 2.93 -15.29
C THR A 121 -0.72 3.72 -16.40
N GLN A 122 0.53 3.42 -16.68
CA GLN A 122 1.25 3.91 -17.85
C GLN A 122 1.92 2.74 -18.53
N ILE A 123 1.61 2.53 -19.81
CA ILE A 123 2.18 1.47 -20.61
C ILE A 123 2.96 2.11 -21.75
N THR A 124 4.23 1.78 -21.85
CA THR A 124 5.13 2.31 -22.89
C THR A 124 5.90 1.17 -23.53
N GLU A 125 6.17 1.29 -24.82
CA GLU A 125 7.01 0.37 -25.58
C GLU A 125 8.27 1.10 -26.05
N ASP A 126 9.41 0.47 -25.83
CA ASP A 126 10.70 0.92 -26.35
C ASP A 126 11.59 -0.31 -26.66
N ASN A 127 12.10 -0.40 -27.91
CA ASN A 127 13.05 -1.43 -28.35
C ASN A 127 12.68 -2.87 -27.98
N GLN A 128 11.46 -3.29 -28.24
CA GLN A 128 10.91 -4.63 -27.91
C GLN A 128 10.74 -4.87 -26.39
N VAL A 129 10.74 -3.82 -25.60
CA VAL A 129 10.46 -3.88 -24.19
C VAL A 129 9.20 -3.08 -23.90
N VAL A 130 8.21 -3.73 -23.30
CA VAL A 130 7.01 -3.08 -22.80
C VAL A 130 7.15 -2.88 -21.32
N ARG A 131 7.00 -1.64 -20.89
CA ARG A 131 7.09 -1.22 -19.49
C ARG A 131 5.71 -0.83 -19.00
N PHE A 132 5.28 -1.47 -17.93
CA PHE A 132 4.03 -1.20 -17.25
C PHE A 132 4.34 -0.52 -15.92
N ARG A 133 3.82 0.68 -15.69
CA ARG A 133 3.85 1.36 -14.40
C ARG A 133 2.45 1.40 -13.83
N PHE A 134 2.30 0.94 -12.62
CA PHE A 134 1.03 0.86 -11.90
C PHE A 134 1.10 1.77 -10.68
N GLN A 135 0.14 2.66 -10.55
CA GLN A 135 -0.08 3.45 -9.35
C GLN A 135 -1.36 3.01 -8.69
N PHE A 136 -1.27 2.50 -7.47
CA PHE A 136 -2.41 2.07 -6.69
C PHE A 136 -3.02 3.22 -5.90
N GLN A 137 -4.30 3.12 -5.54
CA GLN A 137 -5.03 4.14 -4.78
C GLN A 137 -4.40 4.41 -3.40
N LYS A 138 -3.80 3.40 -2.78
CA LYS A 138 -3.08 3.49 -1.51
C LYS A 138 -1.70 4.14 -1.61
N GLY A 139 -1.31 4.65 -2.78
CA GLY A 139 -0.04 5.32 -3.01
C GLY A 139 1.13 4.39 -3.37
N LEU A 140 0.90 3.07 -3.44
CA LEU A 140 1.92 2.12 -3.85
C LEU A 140 2.16 2.25 -5.36
N GLU A 141 3.43 2.29 -5.75
CA GLU A 141 3.85 2.23 -7.16
C GLU A 141 4.60 0.94 -7.43
N ARG A 142 4.31 0.32 -8.58
CA ARG A 142 4.93 -0.92 -9.03
C ARG A 142 5.24 -0.81 -10.52
N GLU A 143 6.30 -1.49 -10.93
CA GLU A 143 6.72 -1.58 -12.32
C GLU A 143 6.87 -3.04 -12.72
N PHE A 144 6.38 -3.37 -13.92
CA PHE A 144 6.58 -4.65 -14.57
C PHE A 144 7.16 -4.40 -15.95
N ILE A 145 8.18 -5.18 -16.33
CA ILE A 145 8.88 -5.06 -17.60
C ILE A 145 8.79 -6.38 -18.31
N TYR A 146 8.29 -6.35 -19.55
CA TYR A 146 8.13 -7.52 -20.38
C TYR A 146 8.83 -7.34 -21.72
N ARG A 147 9.58 -8.34 -22.17
CA ARG A 147 10.21 -8.35 -23.49
C ARG A 147 9.29 -9.02 -24.49
N VAL A 148 8.91 -8.30 -25.54
CA VAL A 148 8.08 -8.80 -26.62
C VAL A 148 8.96 -9.33 -27.75
N GLU A 149 8.63 -10.51 -28.27
CA GLU A 149 9.20 -10.99 -29.51
C GLU A 149 8.36 -10.44 -30.65
N LYS A 150 8.94 -9.57 -31.47
CA LYS A 150 8.31 -9.18 -32.74
C LYS A 150 8.64 -10.25 -33.76
N GLU A 151 7.59 -10.84 -34.35
CA GLU A 151 7.75 -11.73 -35.50
C GLU A 151 8.55 -10.97 -36.59
N LYS A 152 9.68 -11.54 -37.01
CA LYS A 152 10.41 -11.01 -38.16
C LYS A 152 9.53 -11.19 -39.38
N SER A 153 9.02 -10.07 -39.93
CA SER A 153 8.46 -10.03 -41.29
C SER A 153 9.46 -10.49 -42.33
#